data_fc69a047d5a030058393296dfe807ef5
#
_entry.id   fc69a047d5a030058393296dfe807ef5
#
_cell.length_a   1.000
_cell.length_b   1.000
_cell.length_c   1.000
_cell.angle_alpha   90.00
_cell.angle_beta   90.00
_cell.angle_gamma   90.00
#
_symmetry.space_group_name_H-M   'P 1'
#
loop_
_entity.id
_entity.type
_entity.pdbx_description
1 polymer ?
#
loop_
_entity_poly.entity_id
_entity_poly.type
_entity_poly.pdbx_seq_one_letter_code
_entity_poly.pdbx_strand_id
1 'polypeptide(L)'
;MKLLLVLGSDETHDLISLYVKPLGFELIRYRHVLKAMDNIDETDPTGIIVSAGDFPRHWKILVQFVRAERSKDACPIIILKNEKFPLEETSKAFFLGVSGIVSESLDDPQEINRLQSILSRYIPVEEKRKSPRIHIESWHSFGFLISNPRDNAIISGEIKTISNTGLSFSPTHSSMMKDILLGDELPGCSLRVGARILSPVCRLARTGRIVSLEFAAFPESEQDFLDKYLEDLPLEDLKHRQSRKKAS
;
A
#
# COMPACT_ATOMS: atom_id res chain seq x y z
N MET A 1 -9.24 4.42 9.59
CA MET A 1 -9.25 5.84 9.14
C MET A 1 -9.89 5.89 7.76
N LYS A 2 -10.82 6.82 7.53
CA LYS A 2 -11.55 6.93 6.25
C LYS A 2 -10.90 7.97 5.36
N LEU A 3 -10.59 7.62 4.14
CA LEU A 3 -10.08 8.54 3.12
C LEU A 3 -11.11 8.68 2.00
N LEU A 4 -11.58 9.90 1.79
CA LEU A 4 -12.56 10.23 0.76
C LEU A 4 -11.84 10.46 -0.57
N LEU A 5 -12.20 9.69 -1.59
CA LEU A 5 -11.67 9.83 -2.95
C LEU A 5 -12.74 10.43 -3.86
N VAL A 6 -12.47 11.59 -4.45
CA VAL A 6 -13.35 12.24 -5.43
C VAL A 6 -12.68 12.13 -6.79
N LEU A 7 -12.98 11.03 -7.50
CA LEU A 7 -12.28 10.59 -8.70
C LEU A 7 -13.27 10.08 -9.75
N GLY A 8 -13.19 10.56 -10.97
CA GLY A 8 -13.92 10.05 -12.13
C GLY A 8 -13.31 8.77 -12.70
N SER A 9 -11.98 8.74 -12.81
CA SER A 9 -11.21 7.62 -13.40
C SER A 9 -11.15 6.40 -12.49
N ASP A 10 -11.42 5.21 -13.07
CA ASP A 10 -11.23 3.93 -12.37
C ASP A 10 -9.75 3.57 -12.25
N GLU A 11 -8.95 3.94 -13.24
CA GLU A 11 -7.51 3.69 -13.24
C GLU A 11 -6.82 4.43 -12.10
N THR A 12 -7.12 5.74 -11.95
CA THR A 12 -6.59 6.56 -10.86
C THR A 12 -7.04 6.05 -9.49
N HIS A 13 -8.32 5.60 -9.37
CA HIS A 13 -8.81 4.99 -8.14
C HIS A 13 -8.03 3.72 -7.77
N ASP A 14 -7.84 2.80 -8.74
CA ASP A 14 -7.14 1.54 -8.52
C ASP A 14 -5.68 1.79 -8.12
N LEU A 15 -5.03 2.76 -8.78
CA LEU A 15 -3.66 3.17 -8.49
C LEU A 15 -3.51 3.73 -7.07
N ILE A 16 -4.36 4.69 -6.67
CA ILE A 16 -4.33 5.24 -5.32
C ILE A 16 -4.63 4.16 -4.28
N SER A 17 -5.62 3.30 -4.55
CA SER A 17 -6.01 2.21 -3.67
C SER A 17 -4.84 1.29 -3.36
N LEU A 18 -3.98 1.06 -4.34
CA LEU A 18 -2.80 0.21 -4.23
C LEU A 18 -1.80 0.75 -3.19
N TYR A 19 -1.55 2.07 -3.21
CA TYR A 19 -0.55 2.69 -2.34
C TYR A 19 -1.09 3.13 -0.98
N VAL A 20 -2.40 3.33 -0.85
CA VAL A 20 -3.01 3.92 0.35
C VAL A 20 -3.68 2.89 1.25
N LYS A 21 -4.29 1.83 0.69
CA LYS A 21 -4.88 0.75 1.50
C LYS A 21 -3.88 0.05 2.44
N PRO A 22 -2.62 -0.22 2.03
CA PRO A 22 -1.63 -0.82 2.93
C PRO A 22 -1.33 0.04 4.17
N LEU A 23 -1.54 1.35 4.09
CA LEU A 23 -1.40 2.29 5.22
C LEU A 23 -2.57 2.21 6.22
N GLY A 24 -3.57 1.36 5.97
CA GLY A 24 -4.71 1.14 6.88
C GLY A 24 -5.89 2.07 6.64
N PHE A 25 -5.96 2.74 5.49
CA PHE A 25 -7.10 3.57 5.12
C PHE A 25 -8.26 2.74 4.55
N GLU A 26 -9.46 3.02 5.01
CA GLU A 26 -10.71 2.67 4.37
C GLU A 26 -11.01 3.72 3.28
N LEU A 27 -11.18 3.29 2.04
CA LEU A 27 -11.40 4.20 0.91
C LEU A 27 -12.87 4.30 0.58
N ILE A 28 -13.39 5.53 0.56
CA ILE A 28 -14.76 5.84 0.16
C ILE A 28 -14.67 6.68 -1.11
N ARG A 29 -15.27 6.21 -2.20
CA ARG A 29 -15.19 6.89 -3.49
C ARG A 29 -16.50 7.53 -3.91
N TYR A 30 -16.41 8.78 -4.37
CA TYR A 30 -17.46 9.46 -5.10
C TYR A 30 -16.98 9.88 -6.49
N ARG A 31 -17.83 9.66 -7.49
CA ARG A 31 -17.57 10.06 -8.89
C ARG A 31 -18.11 11.47 -9.22
N HIS A 32 -18.68 12.16 -8.23
CA HIS A 32 -19.25 13.50 -8.38
C HIS A 32 -18.96 14.31 -7.12
N VAL A 33 -18.45 15.54 -7.35
CA VAL A 33 -18.08 16.45 -6.25
C VAL A 33 -19.29 16.79 -5.36
N LEU A 34 -20.46 17.10 -5.97
CA LEU A 34 -21.67 17.46 -5.20
C LEU A 34 -22.12 16.31 -4.27
N LYS A 35 -22.13 15.07 -4.77
CA LYS A 35 -22.45 13.92 -3.93
C LYS A 35 -21.45 13.70 -2.80
N ALA A 36 -20.19 14.00 -3.04
CA ALA A 36 -19.17 13.95 -1.99
C ALA A 36 -19.44 15.00 -0.91
N MET A 37 -19.82 16.21 -1.30
CA MET A 37 -20.18 17.31 -0.39
C MET A 37 -21.43 16.96 0.43
N ASP A 38 -22.48 16.46 -0.21
CA ASP A 38 -23.73 16.08 0.46
C ASP A 38 -23.56 14.99 1.54
N ASN A 39 -22.54 14.13 1.37
CA ASN A 39 -22.30 12.99 2.27
C ASN A 39 -21.07 13.15 3.15
N ILE A 40 -20.46 14.33 3.21
CA ILE A 40 -19.18 14.53 3.91
C ILE A 40 -19.32 14.34 5.43
N ASP A 41 -20.46 14.70 5.99
CA ASP A 41 -20.73 14.58 7.43
C ASP A 41 -21.00 13.13 7.83
N GLU A 42 -21.71 12.36 7.00
CA GLU A 42 -21.93 10.93 7.24
C GLU A 42 -20.65 10.12 7.09
N THR A 43 -19.83 10.46 6.10
CA THR A 43 -18.57 9.76 5.86
C THR A 43 -17.53 10.09 6.92
N ASP A 44 -17.56 11.32 7.42
CA ASP A 44 -16.58 11.88 8.37
C ASP A 44 -15.14 11.50 8.01
N PRO A 45 -14.64 11.95 6.83
CA PRO A 45 -13.33 11.53 6.35
C PRO A 45 -12.20 12.19 7.14
N THR A 46 -11.18 11.41 7.45
CA THR A 46 -9.93 11.92 8.03
C THR A 46 -9.03 12.62 7.01
N GLY A 47 -9.33 12.49 5.72
CA GLY A 47 -8.64 13.18 4.61
C GLY A 47 -9.37 13.02 3.30
N ILE A 48 -9.05 13.88 2.34
CA ILE A 48 -9.71 13.92 1.03
C ILE A 48 -8.66 13.95 -0.08
N ILE A 49 -8.85 13.13 -1.11
CA ILE A 49 -8.09 13.20 -2.36
C ILE A 49 -9.07 13.53 -3.49
N VAL A 50 -8.80 14.57 -4.26
CA VAL A 50 -9.65 15.00 -5.37
C VAL A 50 -8.85 15.18 -6.65
N SER A 51 -9.34 14.64 -7.78
CA SER A 51 -8.73 14.88 -9.09
C SER A 51 -9.17 16.23 -9.64
N ALA A 52 -8.19 17.11 -9.85
CA ALA A 52 -8.43 18.37 -10.55
C ALA A 52 -8.57 18.16 -12.07
N GLY A 53 -8.04 17.08 -12.62
CA GLY A 53 -8.22 16.69 -14.01
C GLY A 53 -9.67 16.30 -14.31
N ASP A 54 -10.27 15.47 -13.47
CA ASP A 54 -11.68 15.05 -13.60
C ASP A 54 -12.65 16.20 -13.29
N PHE A 55 -12.28 17.07 -12.35
CA PHE A 55 -13.16 18.13 -11.83
C PHE A 55 -12.51 19.52 -11.86
N PRO A 56 -12.12 20.07 -13.02
CA PRO A 56 -11.25 21.25 -13.13
C PRO A 56 -11.86 22.52 -12.54
N ARG A 57 -13.19 22.61 -12.44
CA ARG A 57 -13.89 23.75 -11.83
C ARG A 57 -14.40 23.48 -10.43
N HIS A 58 -14.72 22.23 -10.12
CA HIS A 58 -15.44 21.86 -8.92
C HIS A 58 -14.53 21.53 -7.72
N TRP A 59 -13.25 21.17 -7.94
CA TRP A 59 -12.34 20.89 -6.85
C TRP A 59 -12.17 22.08 -5.89
N LYS A 60 -12.22 23.32 -6.43
CA LYS A 60 -12.15 24.57 -5.63
C LYS A 60 -13.34 24.70 -4.70
N ILE A 61 -14.53 24.41 -5.22
CA ILE A 61 -15.79 24.46 -4.46
C ILE A 61 -15.74 23.46 -3.32
N LEU A 62 -15.27 22.22 -3.59
CA LEU A 62 -15.09 21.20 -2.56
C LEU A 62 -14.12 21.67 -1.48
N VAL A 63 -12.96 22.21 -1.88
CA VAL A 63 -11.97 22.72 -0.92
C VAL A 63 -12.54 23.83 -0.04
N GLN A 64 -13.22 24.82 -0.64
CA GLN A 64 -13.84 25.91 0.11
C GLN A 64 -14.92 25.40 1.05
N PHE A 65 -15.77 24.48 0.60
CA PHE A 65 -16.80 23.86 1.43
C PHE A 65 -16.22 23.18 2.67
N VAL A 66 -15.21 22.33 2.45
CA VAL A 66 -14.54 21.64 3.57
C VAL A 66 -13.84 22.60 4.50
N ARG A 67 -13.18 23.62 3.97
CA ARG A 67 -12.44 24.61 4.78
C ARG A 67 -13.33 25.58 5.54
N ALA A 68 -14.60 25.70 5.20
CA ALA A 68 -15.57 26.44 5.99
C ALA A 68 -15.79 25.82 7.39
N GLU A 69 -15.64 24.50 7.52
CA GLU A 69 -15.94 23.76 8.75
C GLU A 69 -14.74 23.01 9.34
N ARG A 70 -13.76 22.61 8.51
CA ARG A 70 -12.64 21.76 8.90
C ARG A 70 -11.30 22.43 8.60
N SER A 71 -10.44 22.47 9.61
CA SER A 71 -9.07 22.97 9.44
C SER A 71 -8.23 22.04 8.56
N LYS A 72 -7.09 22.55 8.11
CA LYS A 72 -6.13 21.79 7.31
C LYS A 72 -5.57 20.58 8.06
N ASP A 73 -5.39 20.71 9.36
CA ASP A 73 -4.85 19.64 10.21
C ASP A 73 -5.92 18.58 10.56
N ALA A 74 -7.19 19.01 10.68
CA ALA A 74 -8.29 18.08 10.97
C ALA A 74 -8.69 17.22 9.76
N CYS A 75 -8.60 17.79 8.54
CA CYS A 75 -8.94 17.09 7.30
C CYS A 75 -8.02 17.55 6.15
N PRO A 76 -6.85 16.94 5.96
CA PRO A 76 -5.98 17.26 4.83
C PRO A 76 -6.67 16.98 3.51
N ILE A 77 -6.48 17.91 2.55
CA ILE A 77 -6.97 17.79 1.18
C ILE A 77 -5.79 17.72 0.24
N ILE A 78 -5.74 16.67 -0.57
CA ILE A 78 -4.72 16.46 -1.59
C ILE A 78 -5.36 16.58 -2.96
N ILE A 79 -4.76 17.38 -3.84
CA ILE A 79 -5.17 17.49 -5.23
C ILE A 79 -4.30 16.57 -6.08
N LEU A 80 -4.95 15.78 -6.91
CA LEU A 80 -4.29 15.11 -8.03
C LEU A 80 -4.32 16.03 -9.24
N LYS A 81 -3.14 16.33 -9.76
CA LYS A 81 -2.96 17.15 -10.96
C LYS A 81 -2.61 16.28 -12.15
N ASN A 82 -3.15 16.60 -13.32
CA ASN A 82 -2.65 16.11 -14.59
C ASN A 82 -1.60 17.07 -15.18
N GLU A 83 -1.01 16.69 -16.31
CA GLU A 83 0.00 17.51 -17.00
C GLU A 83 -0.50 18.89 -17.42
N LYS A 84 -1.82 19.04 -17.64
CA LYS A 84 -2.45 20.31 -18.08
C LYS A 84 -2.81 21.22 -16.90
N PHE A 85 -2.48 20.86 -15.66
CA PHE A 85 -2.81 21.66 -14.48
C PHE A 85 -1.97 22.94 -14.45
N PRO A 86 -2.58 24.15 -14.55
CA PRO A 86 -1.82 25.39 -14.66
C PRO A 86 -1.06 25.72 -13.39
N LEU A 87 0.12 26.34 -13.54
CA LEU A 87 0.93 26.79 -12.39
C LEU A 87 0.17 27.77 -11.49
N GLU A 88 -0.65 28.65 -12.06
CA GLU A 88 -1.49 29.59 -11.30
C GLU A 88 -2.49 28.86 -10.38
N GLU A 89 -3.01 27.73 -10.81
CA GLU A 89 -3.92 26.92 -10.00
C GLU A 89 -3.24 26.29 -8.81
N THR A 90 -1.93 26.02 -8.90
CA THR A 90 -1.10 25.56 -7.78
C THR A 90 -1.09 26.59 -6.64
N SER A 91 -0.84 27.86 -6.96
CA SER A 91 -0.86 28.95 -5.97
C SER A 91 -2.24 29.14 -5.35
N LYS A 92 -3.29 29.06 -6.17
CA LYS A 92 -4.69 29.14 -5.69
C LYS A 92 -5.03 27.97 -4.76
N ALA A 93 -4.57 26.76 -5.09
CA ALA A 93 -4.82 25.59 -4.27
C ALA A 93 -4.25 25.75 -2.85
N PHE A 94 -3.00 26.21 -2.73
CA PHE A 94 -2.40 26.48 -1.43
C PHE A 94 -3.09 27.61 -0.67
N PHE A 95 -3.49 28.68 -1.37
CA PHE A 95 -4.25 29.77 -0.75
C PHE A 95 -5.60 29.31 -0.22
N LEU A 96 -6.28 28.38 -0.91
CA LEU A 96 -7.54 27.78 -0.47
C LEU A 96 -7.36 26.76 0.68
N GLY A 97 -6.12 26.45 1.08
CA GLY A 97 -5.85 25.54 2.17
C GLY A 97 -5.68 24.07 1.78
N VAL A 98 -5.30 23.79 0.54
CA VAL A 98 -4.91 22.45 0.10
C VAL A 98 -3.64 22.01 0.83
N SER A 99 -3.57 20.74 1.24
CA SER A 99 -2.45 20.19 2.02
C SER A 99 -1.29 19.75 1.13
N GLY A 100 -1.59 19.35 -0.11
CA GLY A 100 -0.59 18.97 -1.09
C GLY A 100 -1.16 18.76 -2.48
N ILE A 101 -0.26 18.74 -3.45
CA ILE A 101 -0.58 18.47 -4.86
C ILE A 101 0.36 17.37 -5.33
N VAL A 102 -0.20 16.34 -5.96
CA VAL A 102 0.50 15.13 -6.42
C VAL A 102 0.10 14.86 -7.86
N SER A 103 0.96 14.26 -8.66
CA SER A 103 0.61 13.83 -10.02
C SER A 103 -0.42 12.69 -9.98
N GLU A 104 -1.44 12.73 -10.84
CA GLU A 104 -2.47 11.68 -10.89
C GLU A 104 -1.96 10.37 -11.53
N SER A 105 -0.89 10.43 -12.32
CA SER A 105 -0.29 9.23 -12.94
C SER A 105 0.41 8.35 -11.91
N LEU A 106 1.01 8.95 -10.86
CA LEU A 106 1.82 8.25 -9.85
C LEU A 106 2.88 7.31 -10.46
N ASP A 107 3.34 7.61 -11.68
CA ASP A 107 4.34 6.80 -12.38
C ASP A 107 5.75 6.99 -11.78
N ASP A 108 5.97 8.13 -11.12
CA ASP A 108 7.21 8.45 -10.45
C ASP A 108 7.15 8.02 -8.98
N PRO A 109 8.07 7.17 -8.50
CA PRO A 109 8.18 6.82 -7.09
C PRO A 109 8.24 8.03 -6.15
N GLN A 110 8.78 9.17 -6.60
CA GLN A 110 8.81 10.40 -5.82
C GLN A 110 7.40 10.96 -5.55
N GLU A 111 6.48 10.86 -6.51
CA GLU A 111 5.11 11.31 -6.33
C GLU A 111 4.33 10.37 -5.39
N ILE A 112 4.61 9.07 -5.42
CA ILE A 112 4.06 8.09 -4.47
C ILE A 112 4.54 8.41 -3.05
N ASN A 113 5.85 8.59 -2.88
CA ASN A 113 6.44 8.97 -1.59
C ASN A 113 5.89 10.31 -1.10
N ARG A 114 5.66 11.26 -2.00
CA ARG A 114 5.06 12.54 -1.69
C ARG A 114 3.63 12.39 -1.19
N LEU A 115 2.79 11.59 -1.86
CA LEU A 115 1.44 11.27 -1.42
C LEU A 115 1.43 10.69 -0.01
N GLN A 116 2.25 9.67 0.23
CA GLN A 116 2.36 9.01 1.53
C GLN A 116 2.89 9.95 2.61
N SER A 117 3.89 10.77 2.30
CA SER A 117 4.45 11.77 3.23
C SER A 117 3.43 12.84 3.63
N ILE A 118 2.58 13.30 2.69
CA ILE A 118 1.52 14.25 3.01
C ILE A 118 0.49 13.59 3.93
N LEU A 119 0.04 12.37 3.59
CA LEU A 119 -0.91 11.64 4.43
C LEU A 119 -0.37 11.42 5.85
N SER A 120 0.85 10.92 5.98
CA SER A 120 1.49 10.64 7.28
C SER A 120 1.74 11.90 8.12
N ARG A 121 1.90 13.06 7.49
CA ARG A 121 2.11 14.34 8.19
C ARG A 121 0.88 14.81 8.95
N TYR A 122 -0.30 14.63 8.35
CA TYR A 122 -1.57 15.16 8.89
C TYR A 122 -2.39 14.09 9.60
N ILE A 123 -2.25 12.86 9.16
CA ILE A 123 -3.02 11.75 9.70
C ILE A 123 -2.02 10.84 10.42
N PRO A 124 -2.08 10.78 11.78
CA PRO A 124 -1.24 9.85 12.51
C PRO A 124 -1.65 8.43 12.09
N VAL A 125 -0.97 7.91 11.09
CA VAL A 125 -1.03 6.49 10.76
C VAL A 125 -0.45 5.80 11.99
N GLU A 126 -1.27 5.12 12.79
CA GLU A 126 -0.76 4.22 13.82
C GLU A 126 0.00 3.10 13.10
N GLU A 127 1.24 3.38 12.80
CA GLU A 127 2.16 2.44 12.18
C GLU A 127 2.56 1.39 13.22
N LYS A 128 1.60 0.52 13.56
CA LYS A 128 1.88 -0.68 14.34
C LYS A 128 2.79 -1.65 13.58
N ARG A 129 3.06 -1.37 12.31
CA ARG A 129 3.86 -2.22 11.41
C ARG A 129 4.96 -1.39 10.76
N LYS A 130 6.18 -1.86 10.87
CA LYS A 130 7.38 -1.19 10.32
C LYS A 130 7.38 -1.09 8.79
N SER A 131 6.47 -1.82 8.09
CA SER A 131 6.39 -1.81 6.62
C SER A 131 5.03 -2.30 6.10
N PRO A 132 4.58 -1.81 4.92
CA PRO A 132 3.38 -2.28 4.26
C PRO A 132 3.51 -3.76 3.89
N ARG A 133 2.41 -4.51 3.99
CA ARG A 133 2.34 -5.91 3.58
C ARG A 133 1.60 -6.05 2.26
N ILE A 134 2.22 -6.72 1.32
CA ILE A 134 1.65 -7.03 0.02
C ILE A 134 1.00 -8.42 0.09
N HIS A 135 -0.25 -8.53 -0.35
CA HIS A 135 -0.92 -9.81 -0.54
C HIS A 135 -0.37 -10.50 -1.78
N ILE A 136 0.00 -11.78 -1.65
CA ILE A 136 0.53 -12.56 -2.75
C ILE A 136 -0.62 -13.28 -3.46
N GLU A 137 -0.78 -12.99 -4.76
CA GLU A 137 -1.70 -13.66 -5.66
C GLU A 137 -0.98 -14.80 -6.42
N SER A 138 -1.74 -15.73 -7.00
CA SER A 138 -1.19 -16.94 -7.64
C SER A 138 -0.27 -16.69 -8.84
N TRP A 139 -0.36 -15.54 -9.49
CA TRP A 139 0.50 -15.16 -10.60
C TRP A 139 1.84 -14.54 -10.18
N HIS A 140 1.96 -14.15 -8.90
CA HIS A 140 3.22 -13.71 -8.35
C HIS A 140 4.20 -14.89 -8.24
N SER A 141 5.40 -14.72 -8.73
CA SER A 141 6.45 -15.75 -8.71
C SER A 141 7.15 -15.82 -7.36
N PHE A 142 6.39 -16.03 -6.26
CA PHE A 142 6.95 -16.25 -4.94
C PHE A 142 6.88 -17.71 -4.53
N GLY A 143 7.84 -18.15 -3.73
CA GLY A 143 7.84 -19.46 -3.08
C GLY A 143 8.64 -19.39 -1.78
N PHE A 144 8.24 -20.16 -0.76
CA PHE A 144 8.93 -20.18 0.50
C PHE A 144 9.03 -21.58 1.07
N LEU A 145 10.23 -21.90 1.56
CA LEU A 145 10.55 -23.17 2.17
C LEU A 145 11.29 -22.89 3.49
N ILE A 146 11.04 -23.75 4.48
CA ILE A 146 11.76 -23.77 5.76
C ILE A 146 12.41 -25.13 5.91
N SER A 147 13.69 -25.18 6.25
CA SER A 147 14.31 -26.39 6.79
C SER A 147 14.15 -26.38 8.31
N ASN A 148 13.47 -27.37 8.86
CA ASN A 148 13.29 -27.50 10.30
C ASN A 148 14.67 -27.74 10.95
N PRO A 149 15.13 -26.92 11.90
CA PRO A 149 16.46 -27.02 12.48
C PRO A 149 16.68 -28.27 13.31
N ARG A 150 15.60 -29.00 13.67
CA ARG A 150 15.70 -30.20 14.53
C ARG A 150 15.86 -31.50 13.75
N ASP A 151 15.16 -31.65 12.64
CA ASP A 151 15.12 -32.88 11.84
C ASP A 151 15.48 -32.73 10.38
N ASN A 152 15.79 -31.47 9.96
CA ASN A 152 16.05 -31.05 8.57
C ASN A 152 14.88 -31.33 7.62
N ALA A 153 13.67 -31.57 8.12
CA ALA A 153 12.50 -31.72 7.27
C ALA A 153 12.19 -30.41 6.52
N ILE A 154 11.87 -30.52 5.24
CA ILE A 154 11.49 -29.38 4.41
C ILE A 154 10.01 -29.09 4.59
N ILE A 155 9.68 -27.90 5.08
CA ILE A 155 8.32 -27.40 5.25
C ILE A 155 8.02 -26.45 4.10
N SER A 156 7.10 -26.86 3.23
CA SER A 156 6.60 -26.03 2.13
C SER A 156 5.23 -25.48 2.45
N GLY A 157 4.80 -24.43 1.71
CA GLY A 157 3.47 -23.86 1.85
C GLY A 157 3.31 -22.61 1.01
N GLU A 158 2.27 -21.86 1.28
CA GLU A 158 1.87 -20.69 0.52
C GLU A 158 2.12 -19.40 1.30
N ILE A 159 2.79 -18.43 0.67
CA ILE A 159 2.93 -17.08 1.22
C ILE A 159 1.58 -16.37 1.06
N LYS A 160 1.04 -15.84 2.15
CA LYS A 160 -0.19 -15.05 2.12
C LYS A 160 0.10 -13.56 1.98
N THR A 161 1.07 -13.08 2.75
CA THR A 161 1.53 -11.69 2.67
C THR A 161 3.04 -11.63 2.86
N ILE A 162 3.68 -10.65 2.25
CA ILE A 162 5.10 -10.35 2.40
C ILE A 162 5.34 -8.85 2.59
N SER A 163 6.40 -8.52 3.28
CA SER A 163 6.94 -7.16 3.43
C SER A 163 8.46 -7.24 3.50
N ASN A 164 9.15 -6.11 3.55
CA ASN A 164 10.60 -6.08 3.71
C ASN A 164 11.10 -6.57 5.09
N THR A 165 10.21 -6.72 6.08
CA THR A 165 10.56 -7.18 7.44
C THR A 165 10.08 -8.58 7.76
N GLY A 166 9.32 -9.23 6.86
CA GLY A 166 8.81 -10.57 7.12
C GLY A 166 7.65 -10.99 6.24
N LEU A 167 7.16 -12.19 6.46
CA LEU A 167 6.07 -12.77 5.69
C LEU A 167 5.06 -13.51 6.58
N SER A 168 3.86 -13.71 6.05
CA SER A 168 2.89 -14.65 6.57
C SER A 168 2.80 -15.86 5.64
N PHE A 169 2.85 -17.04 6.24
CA PHE A 169 3.03 -18.32 5.57
C PHE A 169 1.98 -19.32 6.04
N SER A 170 1.36 -20.02 5.10
CA SER A 170 0.43 -21.12 5.39
C SER A 170 1.10 -22.43 5.02
N PRO A 171 1.65 -23.17 5.99
CA PRO A 171 2.32 -24.46 5.70
C PRO A 171 1.33 -25.48 5.15
N THR A 172 1.76 -26.27 4.17
CA THR A 172 0.95 -27.36 3.59
C THR A 172 0.56 -28.38 4.65
N HIS A 173 1.50 -28.67 5.55
CA HIS A 173 1.29 -29.56 6.70
C HIS A 173 1.64 -28.83 8.00
N SER A 174 0.64 -28.30 8.69
CA SER A 174 0.83 -27.54 9.94
C SER A 174 1.44 -28.37 11.06
N SER A 175 1.31 -29.70 11.02
CA SER A 175 1.94 -30.61 11.97
C SER A 175 3.47 -30.55 11.97
N MET A 176 4.09 -30.21 10.85
CA MET A 176 5.56 -30.09 10.73
C MET A 176 6.12 -28.85 11.44
N MET A 177 5.26 -27.89 11.82
CA MET A 177 5.63 -26.69 12.57
C MET A 177 5.59 -26.87 14.09
N LYS A 178 5.13 -28.03 14.61
CA LYS A 178 4.85 -28.23 16.04
C LYS A 178 6.09 -28.10 16.92
N ASP A 179 7.24 -28.50 16.40
CA ASP A 179 8.49 -28.51 17.15
C ASP A 179 9.27 -27.17 17.05
N ILE A 180 8.76 -26.21 16.28
CA ILE A 180 9.35 -24.87 16.15
C ILE A 180 8.63 -23.95 17.13
N LEU A 181 9.37 -23.34 18.05
CA LEU A 181 8.83 -22.50 19.12
C LEU A 181 8.87 -21.03 18.72
N LEU A 182 8.01 -20.23 19.36
CA LEU A 182 8.03 -18.76 19.20
C LEU A 182 9.41 -18.21 19.58
N GLY A 183 9.97 -17.38 18.70
CA GLY A 183 11.28 -16.80 18.86
C GLY A 183 12.43 -17.62 18.28
N ASP A 184 12.20 -18.89 17.88
CA ASP A 184 13.23 -19.72 17.25
C ASP A 184 13.74 -19.07 15.97
N GLU A 185 15.06 -19.09 15.78
CA GLU A 185 15.71 -18.68 14.54
C GLU A 185 15.80 -19.87 13.58
N LEU A 186 15.46 -19.58 12.33
CA LEU A 186 15.37 -20.53 11.22
C LEU A 186 16.37 -20.13 10.14
N PRO A 187 17.62 -20.58 10.21
CA PRO A 187 18.65 -20.23 9.23
C PRO A 187 18.48 -20.94 7.89
N GLY A 188 17.74 -22.04 7.86
CA GLY A 188 17.50 -22.84 6.65
C GLY A 188 16.26 -22.40 5.87
N CYS A 189 16.01 -21.10 5.72
CA CYS A 189 14.91 -20.59 4.92
C CYS A 189 15.35 -20.33 3.48
N SER A 190 14.43 -20.56 2.53
CA SER A 190 14.62 -20.27 1.12
C SER A 190 13.40 -19.52 0.61
N LEU A 191 13.61 -18.29 0.11
CA LEU A 191 12.60 -17.41 -0.41
C LEU A 191 12.84 -17.18 -1.91
N ARG A 192 11.99 -17.75 -2.76
CA ARG A 192 12.01 -17.45 -4.19
C ARG A 192 11.25 -16.15 -4.44
N VAL A 193 11.90 -15.22 -5.16
CA VAL A 193 11.37 -13.91 -5.56
C VAL A 193 11.64 -13.74 -7.06
N GLY A 194 10.61 -13.95 -7.88
CA GLY A 194 10.77 -14.02 -9.33
C GLY A 194 11.72 -15.15 -9.75
N ALA A 195 12.81 -14.81 -10.42
CA ALA A 195 13.85 -15.75 -10.88
C ALA A 195 14.96 -15.98 -9.84
N ARG A 196 14.99 -15.24 -8.73
CA ARG A 196 16.04 -15.36 -7.70
C ARG A 196 15.56 -16.17 -6.50
N ILE A 197 16.52 -16.81 -5.84
CA ILE A 197 16.33 -17.48 -4.54
C ILE A 197 17.17 -16.73 -3.54
N LEU A 198 16.53 -16.28 -2.46
CA LEU A 198 17.14 -15.60 -1.33
C LEU A 198 17.20 -16.55 -0.15
N SER A 199 18.15 -16.35 0.75
CA SER A 199 18.41 -17.24 1.90
C SER A 199 18.29 -16.47 3.23
N PRO A 200 17.09 -15.94 3.57
CA PRO A 200 16.91 -15.21 4.81
C PRO A 200 17.06 -16.12 6.03
N VAL A 201 17.60 -15.57 7.11
CA VAL A 201 17.39 -16.10 8.45
C VAL A 201 16.06 -15.55 8.96
N CYS A 202 15.13 -16.43 9.26
CA CYS A 202 13.82 -16.03 9.75
C CYS A 202 13.70 -16.31 11.26
N ARG A 203 12.83 -15.51 11.93
CA ARG A 203 12.43 -15.75 13.32
C ARG A 203 10.94 -16.02 13.38
N LEU A 204 10.52 -17.05 14.10
CA LEU A 204 9.11 -17.36 14.29
C LEU A 204 8.45 -16.35 15.22
N ALA A 205 7.62 -15.46 14.68
CA ALA A 205 6.93 -14.41 15.44
C ALA A 205 5.51 -14.80 15.87
N ARG A 206 4.85 -15.71 15.14
CA ARG A 206 3.49 -16.16 15.46
C ARG A 206 3.25 -17.56 14.92
N THR A 207 2.61 -18.39 15.73
CA THR A 207 2.14 -19.75 15.38
C THR A 207 0.65 -19.74 15.06
N GLY A 208 0.16 -20.78 14.39
CA GLY A 208 -1.25 -20.98 14.07
C GLY A 208 -1.42 -21.58 12.68
N ARG A 209 -2.66 -21.52 12.15
CA ARG A 209 -2.96 -21.93 10.76
C ARG A 209 -2.17 -21.10 9.73
N ILE A 210 -1.95 -19.83 10.04
CA ILE A 210 -1.07 -18.93 9.31
C ILE A 210 0.05 -18.55 10.28
N VAL A 211 1.26 -18.83 9.89
CA VAL A 211 2.49 -18.57 10.64
C VAL A 211 3.03 -17.20 10.21
N SER A 212 3.53 -16.41 11.15
CA SER A 212 4.24 -15.16 10.83
C SER A 212 5.73 -15.32 11.12
N LEU A 213 6.55 -14.96 10.16
CA LEU A 213 7.99 -15.00 10.21
C LEU A 213 8.54 -13.59 10.02
N GLU A 214 9.49 -13.21 10.87
CA GLU A 214 10.27 -11.99 10.72
C GLU A 214 11.60 -12.33 10.05
N PHE A 215 12.06 -11.50 9.14
CA PHE A 215 13.40 -11.60 8.58
C PHE A 215 14.39 -11.03 9.60
N ALA A 216 15.22 -11.89 10.17
CA ALA A 216 16.23 -11.52 11.16
C ALA A 216 17.53 -11.04 10.48
N ALA A 217 17.91 -11.69 9.38
CA ALA A 217 19.08 -11.34 8.59
C ALA A 217 18.94 -11.84 7.15
N PHE A 218 19.68 -11.20 6.25
CA PHE A 218 19.91 -11.66 4.87
C PHE A 218 21.41 -11.69 4.59
N PRO A 219 21.87 -12.56 3.66
CA PRO A 219 23.18 -12.40 3.03
C PRO A 219 23.31 -11.04 2.35
N GLU A 220 24.55 -10.60 2.10
CA GLU A 220 24.83 -9.32 1.44
C GLU A 220 24.04 -9.14 0.14
N SER A 221 23.45 -7.95 -0.05
CA SER A 221 22.65 -7.53 -1.20
C SER A 221 21.30 -8.23 -1.43
N GLU A 222 20.94 -9.27 -0.67
CA GLU A 222 19.66 -9.94 -0.85
C GLU A 222 18.48 -9.12 -0.30
N GLN A 223 18.70 -8.40 0.80
CA GLN A 223 17.71 -7.49 1.37
C GLN A 223 17.39 -6.35 0.39
N ASP A 224 18.40 -5.71 -0.17
CA ASP A 224 18.23 -4.60 -1.14
C ASP A 224 17.46 -5.08 -2.38
N PHE A 225 17.74 -6.31 -2.82
CA PHE A 225 17.02 -6.91 -3.94
C PHE A 225 15.54 -7.12 -3.59
N LEU A 226 15.24 -7.66 -2.41
CA LEU A 226 13.85 -7.86 -1.96
C LEU A 226 13.12 -6.53 -1.87
N ASP A 227 13.73 -5.52 -1.25
CA ASP A 227 13.14 -4.20 -1.06
C ASP A 227 12.76 -3.57 -2.41
N LYS A 228 13.69 -3.57 -3.37
CA LYS A 228 13.45 -3.07 -4.71
C LYS A 228 12.35 -3.85 -5.44
N TYR A 229 12.35 -5.18 -5.34
CA TYR A 229 11.34 -6.00 -5.97
C TYR A 229 9.95 -5.73 -5.41
N LEU A 230 9.82 -5.53 -4.09
CA LEU A 230 8.56 -5.21 -3.44
C LEU A 230 8.08 -3.79 -3.75
N GLU A 231 8.97 -2.84 -4.00
CA GLU A 231 8.63 -1.49 -4.47
C GLU A 231 8.02 -1.50 -5.88
N ASP A 232 8.56 -2.34 -6.79
CA ASP A 232 8.11 -2.43 -8.17
C ASP A 232 6.83 -3.28 -8.33
N LEU A 233 6.59 -4.24 -7.42
CA LEU A 233 5.51 -5.22 -7.50
C LEU A 233 4.10 -4.60 -7.63
N PRO A 234 3.76 -3.51 -6.92
CA PRO A 234 2.45 -2.87 -7.05
C PRO A 234 2.16 -2.35 -8.46
N LEU A 235 3.17 -1.84 -9.16
CA LEU A 235 3.02 -1.39 -10.56
C LEU A 235 2.81 -2.56 -11.52
N GLU A 236 3.49 -3.68 -11.28
CA GLU A 236 3.30 -4.91 -12.06
C GLU A 236 1.89 -5.48 -11.86
N ASP A 237 1.38 -5.46 -10.63
CA ASP A 237 0.00 -5.82 -10.30
C ASP A 237 -1.02 -5.00 -11.09
N LEU A 238 -0.81 -3.70 -11.14
CA LEU A 238 -1.70 -2.80 -11.88
C LEU A 238 -1.69 -3.12 -13.37
N LYS A 239 -0.51 -3.28 -13.98
CA LYS A 239 -0.35 -3.63 -15.39
C LYS A 239 -1.03 -4.97 -15.71
N HIS A 240 -0.85 -5.97 -14.85
CA HIS A 240 -1.47 -7.28 -15.01
C HIS A 240 -3.00 -7.20 -14.96
N ARG A 241 -3.58 -6.46 -14.03
CA ARG A 241 -5.03 -6.24 -13.93
C ARG A 241 -5.60 -5.49 -15.13
N GLN A 242 -4.90 -4.48 -15.63
CA GLN A 242 -5.29 -3.73 -16.83
C GLN A 242 -5.26 -4.60 -18.08
N SER A 243 -4.24 -5.44 -18.23
CA SER A 243 -4.14 -6.39 -19.35
C SER A 243 -5.28 -7.40 -19.36
N ARG A 244 -5.71 -7.89 -18.19
CA ARG A 244 -6.86 -8.80 -18.06
C ARG A 244 -8.19 -8.12 -18.40
N LYS A 245 -8.37 -6.85 -17.98
CA LYS A 245 -9.60 -6.07 -18.34
C LYS A 245 -9.70 -5.78 -19.84
N LYS A 246 -8.57 -5.68 -20.57
CA LYS A 246 -8.56 -5.48 -22.02
C LYS A 246 -8.79 -6.78 -22.82
N ALA A 247 -8.59 -7.93 -22.19
CA ALA A 247 -8.75 -9.26 -22.82
C ALA A 247 -10.14 -9.91 -22.56
N SER A 248 -10.97 -9.29 -21.73
CA SER A 248 -12.37 -9.67 -21.42
C SER A 248 -13.34 -8.74 -22.10
#